data_871425f5a219a93995531fa32e1aa6dc
#
_entry.id   871425f5a219a93995531fa32e1aa6dc
#
_cell.length_a   1.000
_cell.length_b   1.000
_cell.length_c   1.000
_cell.angle_alpha   90.00
_cell.angle_beta   90.00
_cell.angle_gamma   90.00
#
_symmetry.space_group_name_H-M   'P 1'
#
loop_
_entity.id
_entity.type
_entity.pdbx_description
1 polymer ?
#
loop_
_entity_poly.entity_id
_entity_poly.type
_entity_poly.pdbx_seq_one_letter_code
_entity_poly.pdbx_strand_id
1 'polypeptide(L)'
;KPAVVEQARTPHQNAAQAAAKPGATDGAELIAQAFAEQHSDVQVSGSGKVHRTLPDDTQGSRHQRFIMKLSNGQTVLVAHNIDLAPRIPRLQRGDTVGFSGEYEYNAQGGVIHWTHHDPAGRHADGWLEHNGQRYQ
;
A
#
# COMPACT_ATOMS: atom_id res chain seq x y z
N LYS A 1 3.50 -26.91 -2.66
CA LYS A 1 3.82 -26.34 -2.71
C LYS A 1 4.06 -25.88 -2.47
N PRO A 2 3.17 -26.59 -2.84
CA PRO A 2 3.52 -26.09 -2.63
C PRO A 2 3.65 -25.44 -2.17
N ALA A 3 2.91 -25.61 -2.15
CA ALA A 3 3.32 -24.89 -1.79
C ALA A 3 3.33 -24.36 -1.22
N VAL A 4 2.65 -24.91 -0.92
CA VAL A 4 2.98 -24.09 -0.49
C VAL A 4 2.99 -23.61 0.11
N VAL A 5 2.29 -23.92 0.23
CA VAL A 5 2.68 -23.20 0.73
C VAL A 5 2.72 -22.79 1.33
N GLU A 6 2.25 -23.01 1.32
CA GLU A 6 2.70 -22.46 1.78
C GLU A 6 2.61 -21.96 2.21
N GLN A 7 1.95 -22.32 2.40
CA GLN A 7 2.19 -21.75 2.76
C GLN A 7 2.19 -21.30 3.16
N ALA A 8 1.40 -21.75 2.92
CA ALA A 8 1.78 -21.27 3.17
C ALA A 8 1.98 -21.01 3.43
N ARG A 9 1.37 -21.20 3.72
CA ARG A 9 1.93 -20.75 3.86
C ARG A 9 2.13 -20.25 4.25
N THR A 10 1.52 -20.72 4.11
CA THR A 10 2.08 -20.23 4.27
C THR A 10 2.49 -19.81 4.55
N PRO A 11 2.11 -19.56 4.27
CA PRO A 11 2.73 -18.98 4.30
C PRO A 11 3.28 -18.70 4.37
N HIS A 12 2.63 -19.10 4.60
CA HIS A 12 3.44 -18.58 4.41
C HIS A 12 3.99 -18.09 4.57
N GLN A 13 3.41 -18.26 4.43
CA GLN A 13 4.12 -17.74 4.33
C GLN A 13 4.80 -17.28 4.43
N ASN A 14 4.22 -17.58 4.41
CA ASN A 14 5.08 -16.92 4.37
C ASN A 14 5.76 -16.59 4.46
N ALA A 15 5.27 -16.75 4.27
CA ALA A 15 6.10 -16.24 4.18
C ALA A 15 6.79 -15.99 4.16
N ALA A 16 6.52 -16.21 4.13
CA ALA A 16 7.29 -15.75 3.96
C ALA A 16 7.83 -15.41 3.99
N GLN A 17 7.89 -15.40 4.09
CA GLN A 17 8.57 -14.91 3.99
C GLN A 17 9.38 -14.76 4.02
N ALA A 18 9.12 -14.76 3.95
CA ALA A 18 10.02 -14.65 3.86
C ALA A 18 10.75 -14.34 3.95
N ALA A 19 10.94 -14.94 4.21
CA ALA A 19 11.94 -14.06 4.62
C ALA A 19 12.42 -13.05 3.83
N ALA A 20 11.59 -12.58 3.29
CA ALA A 20 12.00 -11.39 2.68
C ALA A 20 12.66 -10.53 3.71
N LYS A 21 13.81 -10.05 3.41
CA LYS A 21 14.43 -9.09 4.28
C LYS A 21 13.58 -7.85 4.35
N PRO A 22 13.48 -7.22 5.51
CA PRO A 22 12.81 -5.94 5.58
C PRO A 22 13.45 -4.98 4.58
N GLY A 23 12.64 -4.31 3.80
CA GLY A 23 13.11 -3.40 2.79
C GLY A 23 13.62 -4.06 1.52
N ALA A 24 13.74 -5.39 1.50
CA ALA A 24 14.17 -6.10 0.30
C ALA A 24 13.05 -6.19 -0.72
N THR A 25 11.80 -6.11 -0.27
CA THR A 25 10.66 -6.07 -1.16
C THR A 25 9.99 -4.72 -1.06
N ASP A 26 9.38 -4.30 -2.15
CA ASP A 26 8.63 -3.07 -2.20
C ASP A 26 7.13 -3.32 -2.14
N GLY A 27 6.73 -4.54 -1.76
CA GLY A 27 5.33 -4.92 -1.68
C GLY A 27 4.75 -5.37 -3.01
N ALA A 28 5.54 -5.32 -4.08
CA ALA A 28 5.02 -5.55 -5.42
C ALA A 28 4.50 -6.96 -5.61
N GLU A 29 5.20 -7.97 -5.07
CA GLU A 29 4.78 -9.35 -5.25
C GLU A 29 3.44 -9.63 -4.58
N LEU A 30 3.26 -9.16 -3.35
CA LEU A 30 2.02 -9.40 -2.63
C LEU A 30 0.86 -8.66 -3.29
N ILE A 31 1.10 -7.44 -3.74
CA ILE A 31 0.07 -6.67 -4.43
C ILE A 31 -0.26 -7.32 -5.78
N ALA A 32 0.74 -7.80 -6.52
CA ALA A 32 0.51 -8.48 -7.79
C ALA A 32 -0.34 -9.74 -7.59
N GLN A 33 -0.04 -10.51 -6.54
CA GLN A 33 -0.80 -11.71 -6.22
C GLN A 33 -2.24 -11.35 -5.83
N ALA A 34 -2.41 -10.34 -4.98
CA ALA A 34 -3.74 -9.93 -4.56
C ALA A 34 -4.56 -9.43 -5.75
N PHE A 35 -3.92 -8.71 -6.67
CA PHE A 35 -4.61 -8.26 -7.87
C PHE A 35 -5.02 -9.44 -8.76
N ALA A 36 -4.10 -10.37 -9.00
CA ALA A 36 -4.39 -11.52 -9.86
C ALA A 36 -5.50 -12.40 -9.28
N GLU A 37 -5.55 -12.54 -7.97
CA GLU A 37 -6.54 -13.37 -7.29
C GLU A 37 -7.77 -12.60 -6.86
N GLN A 38 -7.82 -11.29 -7.15
CA GLN A 38 -8.94 -10.42 -6.81
C GLN A 38 -9.25 -10.42 -5.31
N HIS A 39 -8.19 -10.37 -4.50
CA HIS A 39 -8.31 -10.35 -3.05
C HIS A 39 -8.29 -8.92 -2.53
N SER A 40 -9.17 -8.66 -1.55
CA SER A 40 -9.22 -7.41 -0.81
C SER A 40 -8.86 -7.64 0.64
N ASP A 41 -8.74 -6.55 1.41
CA ASP A 41 -8.43 -6.62 2.85
C ASP A 41 -7.06 -7.25 3.10
N VAL A 42 -6.10 -6.98 2.22
CA VAL A 42 -4.73 -7.51 2.34
C VAL A 42 -3.83 -6.42 2.88
N GLN A 43 -3.20 -6.67 4.03
CA GLN A 43 -2.25 -5.73 4.61
C GLN A 43 -0.95 -5.78 3.81
N VAL A 44 -0.51 -4.62 3.31
CA VAL A 44 0.67 -4.52 2.45
C VAL A 44 1.58 -3.41 2.95
N SER A 45 2.86 -3.57 2.71
CA SER A 45 3.84 -2.52 2.98
C SER A 45 4.97 -2.60 1.97
N GLY A 46 5.60 -1.47 1.71
CA GLY A 46 6.69 -1.42 0.75
C GLY A 46 6.95 -0.01 0.30
N SER A 47 7.34 0.15 -0.95
CA SER A 47 7.58 1.46 -1.54
C SER A 47 7.33 1.46 -3.03
N GLY A 48 7.12 2.64 -3.56
CA GLY A 48 6.94 2.83 -5.00
C GLY A 48 7.21 4.26 -5.38
N LYS A 49 7.01 4.58 -6.64
CA LYS A 49 7.22 5.93 -7.14
C LYS A 49 5.91 6.55 -7.56
N VAL A 50 5.75 7.82 -7.27
CA VAL A 50 4.57 8.56 -7.71
C VAL A 50 4.58 8.59 -9.24
N HIS A 51 3.58 8.01 -9.84
CA HIS A 51 3.39 8.01 -11.28
C HIS A 51 2.60 9.24 -11.70
N ARG A 52 1.59 9.62 -10.91
CA ARG A 52 0.76 10.78 -11.18
C ARG A 52 -0.01 11.16 -9.92
N THR A 53 -0.08 12.46 -9.64
CA THR A 53 -0.96 12.94 -8.57
C THR A 53 -2.34 13.22 -9.14
N LEU A 54 -3.36 13.08 -8.29
CA LEU A 54 -4.75 13.30 -8.66
C LEU A 54 -5.36 14.34 -7.73
N PRO A 55 -6.47 14.96 -8.11
CA PRO A 55 -7.18 15.85 -7.19
C PRO A 55 -7.67 15.09 -5.97
N ASP A 56 -7.77 15.78 -4.84
CA ASP A 56 -8.32 15.17 -3.63
C ASP A 56 -9.74 14.68 -3.88
N ASP A 57 -10.07 13.55 -3.26
CA ASP A 57 -11.44 13.08 -3.20
C ASP A 57 -12.08 13.75 -1.99
N THR A 58 -13.14 14.51 -2.22
CA THR A 58 -13.81 15.25 -1.16
C THR A 58 -15.19 14.71 -0.83
N GLN A 59 -15.53 13.54 -1.36
CA GLN A 59 -16.79 12.87 -1.02
C GLN A 59 -16.57 12.03 0.22
N GLY A 60 -17.34 12.28 1.28
CA GLY A 60 -17.13 11.65 2.56
C GLY A 60 -15.84 12.16 3.19
N SER A 61 -15.06 11.28 3.79
CA SER A 61 -13.74 11.64 4.29
C SER A 61 -12.86 12.11 3.14
N ARG A 62 -12.05 13.13 3.40
CA ARG A 62 -11.18 13.65 2.34
C ARG A 62 -9.95 12.76 2.20
N HIS A 63 -9.56 12.49 0.96
CA HIS A 63 -8.40 11.66 0.67
C HIS A 63 -7.49 12.37 -0.32
N GLN A 64 -6.20 12.44 0.03
CA GLN A 64 -5.16 12.79 -0.93
C GLN A 64 -4.92 11.54 -1.79
N ARG A 65 -4.88 11.71 -3.11
CA ARG A 65 -4.80 10.57 -4.01
C ARG A 65 -3.64 10.70 -4.97
N PHE A 66 -3.00 9.58 -5.26
CA PHE A 66 -1.99 9.53 -6.32
C PHE A 66 -1.88 8.10 -6.82
N ILE A 67 -1.40 7.97 -8.06
CA ILE A 67 -1.10 6.67 -8.65
C ILE A 67 0.36 6.37 -8.37
N MET A 68 0.63 5.20 -7.81
CA MET A 68 1.99 4.78 -7.49
C MET A 68 2.38 3.62 -8.40
N LYS A 69 3.62 3.65 -8.90
CA LYS A 69 4.16 2.59 -9.73
C LYS A 69 5.13 1.76 -8.91
N LEU A 70 4.90 0.46 -8.90
CA LEU A 70 5.74 -0.49 -8.17
C LEU A 70 6.90 -0.96 -9.04
N SER A 71 7.85 -1.67 -8.43
CA SER A 71 9.05 -2.11 -9.14
C SER A 71 8.75 -3.07 -10.29
N ASN A 72 7.63 -3.78 -10.22
CA ASN A 72 7.22 -4.70 -11.29
C ASN A 72 6.46 -4.00 -12.42
N GLY A 73 6.34 -2.67 -12.37
CA GLY A 73 5.61 -1.89 -13.37
C GLY A 73 4.12 -1.76 -13.13
N GLN A 74 3.60 -2.50 -12.15
CA GLN A 74 2.19 -2.40 -11.79
C GLN A 74 1.90 -1.06 -11.14
N THR A 75 0.72 -0.49 -11.43
CA THR A 75 0.29 0.74 -10.78
C THR A 75 -0.85 0.45 -9.81
N VAL A 76 -0.92 1.25 -8.76
CA VAL A 76 -1.96 1.12 -7.74
C VAL A 76 -2.31 2.52 -7.27
N LEU A 77 -3.59 2.75 -7.00
CA LEU A 77 -4.04 4.02 -6.44
C LEU A 77 -3.77 4.04 -4.95
N VAL A 78 -3.25 5.15 -4.45
CA VAL A 78 -3.13 5.38 -3.01
C VAL A 78 -4.16 6.42 -2.62
N ALA A 79 -4.98 6.12 -1.63
CA ALA A 79 -6.00 7.01 -1.08
C ALA A 79 -5.69 7.24 0.39
N HIS A 80 -5.10 8.39 0.69
CA HIS A 80 -4.61 8.73 2.03
C HIS A 80 -5.62 9.64 2.72
N ASN A 81 -6.24 9.14 3.77
CA ASN A 81 -7.30 9.87 4.49
C ASN A 81 -6.69 11.06 5.24
N ILE A 82 -6.93 12.26 4.73
CA ILE A 82 -6.36 13.47 5.33
C ILE A 82 -7.26 14.11 6.37
N ASP A 83 -8.40 13.48 6.67
CA ASP A 83 -9.15 13.82 7.88
C ASP A 83 -8.55 13.14 9.11
N LEU A 84 -7.79 12.06 8.92
CA LEU A 84 -7.23 11.28 10.02
C LEU A 84 -5.70 11.37 10.09
N ALA A 85 -5.03 11.80 9.03
CA ALA A 85 -3.57 11.89 9.00
C ALA A 85 -3.14 13.12 8.22
N PRO A 86 -1.92 13.63 8.46
CA PRO A 86 -1.45 14.79 7.71
C PRO A 86 -1.30 14.48 6.22
N ARG A 87 -1.55 15.48 5.41
CA ARG A 87 -1.30 15.45 3.97
C ARG A 87 0.20 15.48 3.71
N ILE A 88 0.65 14.82 2.65
CA ILE A 88 2.04 14.94 2.20
C ILE A 88 2.15 16.22 1.37
N PRO A 89 2.94 17.21 1.83
CA PRO A 89 3.06 18.45 1.06
C PRO A 89 3.96 18.25 -0.15
N ARG A 90 3.65 18.97 -1.23
CA ARG A 90 4.49 19.04 -2.41
C ARG A 90 4.84 17.69 -3.03
N LEU A 91 3.92 16.74 -2.91
CA LEU A 91 4.11 15.44 -3.54
C LEU A 91 4.05 15.60 -5.06
N GLN A 92 5.01 14.99 -5.77
CA GLN A 92 5.07 15.14 -7.21
C GLN A 92 5.56 13.87 -7.87
N ARG A 93 5.31 13.79 -9.16
CA ARG A 93 5.71 12.65 -9.99
C ARG A 93 7.21 12.37 -9.80
N GLY A 94 7.54 11.09 -9.68
CA GLY A 94 8.92 10.65 -9.51
C GLY A 94 9.34 10.50 -8.07
N ASP A 95 8.59 11.07 -7.13
CA ASP A 95 8.92 10.93 -5.71
C ASP A 95 8.78 9.48 -5.27
N THR A 96 9.65 9.07 -4.37
CA THR A 96 9.54 7.75 -3.73
C THR A 96 8.67 7.87 -2.49
N VAL A 97 7.70 6.97 -2.36
CA VAL A 97 6.82 6.93 -1.20
C VAL A 97 6.85 5.53 -0.62
N GLY A 98 7.16 5.43 0.67
CA GLY A 98 6.98 4.21 1.43
C GLY A 98 5.56 4.14 1.95
N PHE A 99 5.05 2.94 2.14
CA PHE A 99 3.67 2.77 2.55
C PHE A 99 3.48 1.56 3.45
N SER A 100 2.48 1.65 4.29
CA SER A 100 1.86 0.51 4.96
C SER A 100 0.37 0.80 5.00
N GLY A 101 -0.43 -0.13 4.51
CA GLY A 101 -1.86 0.07 4.45
C GLY A 101 -2.57 -1.17 4.00
N GLU A 102 -3.82 -1.02 3.66
CA GLU A 102 -4.68 -2.14 3.27
C GLU A 102 -4.99 -2.06 1.79
N TYR A 103 -4.77 -3.17 1.09
CA TYR A 103 -5.03 -3.27 -0.34
C TYR A 103 -6.47 -3.74 -0.57
N GLU A 104 -7.17 -3.04 -1.47
CA GLU A 104 -8.51 -3.41 -1.94
C GLU A 104 -8.44 -3.62 -3.43
N TYR A 105 -8.98 -4.74 -3.89
CA TYR A 105 -9.00 -5.04 -5.32
C TYR A 105 -9.98 -4.14 -6.06
N ASN A 106 -9.59 -3.67 -7.24
CA ASN A 106 -10.50 -3.22 -8.29
C ASN A 106 -9.84 -3.51 -9.63
N ALA A 107 -10.61 -3.44 -10.71
CA ALA A 107 -10.14 -3.87 -12.02
C ALA A 107 -9.06 -2.96 -12.61
N GLN A 108 -8.87 -1.75 -12.06
CA GLN A 108 -7.86 -0.82 -12.54
C GLN A 108 -6.50 -0.96 -11.84
N GLY A 109 -6.33 -1.96 -10.98
CA GLY A 109 -5.08 -2.19 -10.28
C GLY A 109 -5.20 -2.18 -8.78
N GLY A 110 -6.34 -1.74 -8.25
CA GLY A 110 -6.59 -1.73 -6.83
C GLY A 110 -6.20 -0.43 -6.15
N VAL A 111 -6.48 -0.38 -4.85
CA VAL A 111 -6.28 0.81 -4.03
C VAL A 111 -5.58 0.40 -2.75
N ILE A 112 -4.63 1.24 -2.28
CA ILE A 112 -4.08 1.14 -0.93
C ILE A 112 -4.68 2.27 -0.11
N HIS A 113 -5.33 1.92 1.01
CA HIS A 113 -5.90 2.87 1.94
C HIS A 113 -5.54 2.46 3.37
N TRP A 114 -6.19 3.04 4.40
CA TRP A 114 -5.81 2.80 5.80
C TRP A 114 -4.33 3.11 6.04
N THR A 115 -3.88 4.25 5.50
CA THR A 115 -2.48 4.68 5.63
C THR A 115 -2.33 5.66 6.81
N HIS A 116 -2.95 5.33 7.92
CA HIS A 116 -2.99 6.17 9.13
C HIS A 116 -3.21 5.25 10.33
N HIS A 117 -3.03 5.82 11.54
CA HIS A 117 -3.42 5.13 12.76
C HIS A 117 -4.91 4.87 12.77
N ASP A 118 -5.31 3.77 13.38
CA ASP A 118 -6.73 3.56 13.69
C ASP A 118 -7.04 4.23 15.01
N PRO A 119 -7.89 5.28 15.02
CA PRO A 119 -8.24 5.95 16.29
C PRO A 119 -8.89 5.01 17.31
N ALA A 120 -9.55 3.95 16.84
CA ALA A 120 -10.18 2.98 17.74
C ALA A 120 -9.23 1.89 18.20
N GLY A 121 -8.04 1.80 17.61
CA GLY A 121 -7.04 0.82 18.02
C GLY A 121 -7.36 -0.62 17.65
N ARG A 122 -8.23 -0.84 16.66
CA ARG A 122 -8.67 -2.20 16.29
C ARG A 122 -8.11 -2.69 14.97
N HIS A 123 -7.63 -1.78 14.13
CA HIS A 123 -7.08 -2.10 12.81
C HIS A 123 -5.59 -1.87 12.86
N ALA A 124 -4.83 -2.61 12.04
CA ALA A 124 -3.40 -2.39 11.94
C ALA A 124 -3.12 -0.94 11.54
N ASP A 125 -2.16 -0.32 12.20
CA ASP A 125 -1.75 1.04 11.86
C ASP A 125 -1.12 1.06 10.49
N GLY A 126 -1.41 2.13 9.74
CA GLY A 126 -0.78 2.37 8.46
C GLY A 126 -0.04 3.69 8.47
N TRP A 127 0.66 3.96 7.39
CA TRP A 127 1.41 5.20 7.23
C TRP A 127 1.86 5.35 5.79
N LEU A 128 2.18 6.59 5.43
CA LEU A 128 2.96 6.89 4.24
C LEU A 128 4.26 7.54 4.70
N GLU A 129 5.33 7.34 3.92
CA GLU A 129 6.62 7.94 4.23
C GLU A 129 7.15 8.66 3.01
N HIS A 130 7.60 9.90 3.19
CA HIS A 130 8.08 10.74 2.11
C HIS A 130 9.20 11.61 2.65
N ASN A 131 10.37 11.57 2.00
CA ASN A 131 11.54 12.34 2.40
C ASN A 131 11.89 12.13 3.87
N GLY A 132 11.79 10.88 4.34
CA GLY A 132 12.17 10.52 5.70
C GLY A 132 11.15 10.85 6.76
N GLN A 133 9.99 11.38 6.39
CA GLN A 133 8.95 11.75 7.34
C GLN A 133 7.73 10.86 7.14
N ARG A 134 7.13 10.45 8.25
CA ARG A 134 5.91 9.65 8.22
C ARG A 134 4.67 10.52 8.37
N TYR A 135 3.64 10.13 7.63
CA TYR A 135 2.34 10.78 7.61
C TYR A 135 1.32 9.72 8.02
N GLN A 136 0.86 9.81 9.27
CA GLN A 136 -0.01 8.76 9.81
C GLN A 136 -1.03 9.27 10.84
#